data_edb9b5245bf2c6b3ba25997686303fa3
#
_entry.id   edb9b5245bf2c6b3ba25997686303fa3
#
_cell.length_a   1.000
_cell.length_b   1.000
_cell.length_c   1.000
_cell.angle_alpha   90.00
_cell.angle_beta   90.00
_cell.angle_gamma   90.00
#
_symmetry.space_group_name_H-M   'P 1'
#
loop_
_entity.id
_entity.type
_entity.pdbx_description
1 polymer ?
#
loop_
_entity_poly.entity_id
_entity_poly.type
_entity_poly.pdbx_seq_one_letter_code
_entity_poly.pdbx_strand_id
1 'polypeptide(L)'
;MRTLFPVACFTILAAFCLGEAGPEPWDKTAVLEPAALAEILHGGNPPVILSVAFPVLYRNKHIVHAIAAGPGSKPEGIDELKKAVANLAKDADIVIYCGCCPMVKCPNVRPAYRTLQEMGFTHVRVLNIPTNMAEDWYSKNYPFEQGSAANH
;
A
#
# COMPACT_ATOMS: atom_id res chain seq x y z
N MET A 1 -38.13 -1.36 -62.21
CA MET A 1 -37.18 -2.16 -61.42
C MET A 1 -36.61 -1.26 -60.33
N ARG A 2 -37.09 -1.44 -59.08
CA ARG A 2 -36.63 -0.68 -57.89
C ARG A 2 -35.80 -1.63 -57.03
N THR A 3 -34.51 -1.44 -57.02
CA THR A 3 -33.55 -2.18 -56.18
C THR A 3 -33.56 -1.57 -54.78
N LEU A 4 -34.05 -2.34 -53.78
CA LEU A 4 -33.98 -2.04 -52.34
C LEU A 4 -32.61 -2.50 -51.84
N PHE A 5 -31.78 -1.57 -51.36
CA PHE A 5 -30.60 -1.88 -50.60
C PHE A 5 -30.94 -2.06 -49.10
N PRO A 6 -30.54 -3.12 -48.42
CA PRO A 6 -30.72 -3.24 -46.98
C PRO A 6 -29.67 -2.41 -46.27
N VAL A 7 -30.13 -1.52 -45.39
CA VAL A 7 -29.30 -0.77 -44.45
C VAL A 7 -28.91 -1.74 -43.33
N ALA A 8 -27.66 -2.14 -43.30
CA ALA A 8 -27.09 -2.91 -42.19
C ALA A 8 -26.81 -1.96 -41.00
N CYS A 9 -27.64 -2.11 -39.97
CA CYS A 9 -27.47 -1.39 -38.71
C CYS A 9 -26.33 -2.05 -37.92
N PHE A 10 -25.14 -1.42 -37.95
CA PHE A 10 -24.01 -1.84 -37.12
C PHE A 10 -24.21 -1.31 -35.71
N THR A 11 -24.69 -2.13 -34.81
CA THR A 11 -24.72 -1.85 -33.37
C THR A 11 -23.30 -2.00 -32.82
N ILE A 12 -22.65 -0.87 -32.57
CA ILE A 12 -21.36 -0.83 -31.83
C ILE A 12 -21.66 -1.11 -30.37
N LEU A 13 -21.33 -2.31 -29.95
CA LEU A 13 -21.34 -2.70 -28.53
C LEU A 13 -20.13 -2.06 -27.87
N ALA A 14 -20.33 -0.92 -27.20
CA ALA A 14 -19.29 -0.32 -26.35
C ALA A 14 -19.05 -1.23 -25.15
N ALA A 15 -18.02 -2.03 -25.20
CA ALA A 15 -17.54 -2.77 -24.02
C ALA A 15 -16.99 -1.76 -23.01
N PHE A 16 -17.78 -1.47 -21.99
CA PHE A 16 -17.31 -0.78 -20.79
C PHE A 16 -16.31 -1.71 -20.11
N CYS A 17 -15.02 -1.47 -20.29
CA CYS A 17 -13.98 -2.03 -19.44
C CYS A 17 -14.15 -1.44 -18.04
N LEU A 18 -14.93 -2.09 -17.19
CA LEU A 18 -14.82 -1.94 -15.75
C LEU A 18 -13.43 -2.46 -15.41
N GLY A 19 -12.52 -1.54 -15.13
CA GLY A 19 -11.18 -1.89 -14.66
C GLY A 19 -11.30 -2.56 -13.29
N GLU A 20 -11.46 -3.88 -13.28
CA GLU A 20 -11.26 -4.67 -12.09
C GLU A 20 -9.80 -4.49 -11.67
N ALA A 21 -9.60 -4.05 -10.43
CA ALA A 21 -8.27 -4.11 -9.83
C ALA A 21 -7.78 -5.56 -9.96
N GLY A 22 -6.67 -5.77 -10.67
CA GLY A 22 -6.13 -7.12 -10.85
C GLY A 22 -5.91 -7.81 -9.49
N PRO A 23 -5.67 -9.14 -9.48
CA PRO A 23 -5.49 -9.88 -8.25
C PRO A 23 -4.40 -9.24 -7.39
N GLU A 24 -4.61 -9.26 -6.06
CA GLU A 24 -3.64 -8.73 -5.11
C GLU A 24 -2.28 -9.43 -5.31
N PRO A 25 -1.16 -8.69 -5.27
CA PRO A 25 0.17 -9.29 -5.47
C PRO A 25 0.65 -10.13 -4.28
N TRP A 26 -0.11 -10.16 -3.18
CA TRP A 26 0.15 -10.93 -1.98
C TRP A 26 -0.95 -11.96 -1.74
N ASP A 27 -0.63 -13.02 -1.06
CA ASP A 27 -1.63 -13.97 -0.55
C ASP A 27 -2.20 -13.50 0.81
N LYS A 28 -3.24 -14.20 1.28
CA LYS A 28 -3.93 -13.82 2.53
C LYS A 28 -3.04 -13.91 3.76
N THR A 29 -2.01 -14.72 3.75
CA THR A 29 -1.09 -14.90 4.88
C THR A 29 -0.15 -13.70 5.05
N ALA A 30 0.06 -12.93 4.01
CA ALA A 30 0.83 -11.69 4.06
C ALA A 30 0.02 -10.49 4.56
N VAL A 31 -1.28 -10.63 4.80
CA VAL A 31 -2.11 -9.55 5.34
C VAL A 31 -2.06 -9.59 6.86
N LEU A 32 -1.66 -8.46 7.47
CA LEU A 32 -1.57 -8.30 8.93
C LEU A 32 -2.69 -7.38 9.41
N GLU A 33 -3.44 -7.81 10.43
CA GLU A 33 -4.49 -6.99 11.01
C GLU A 33 -3.91 -5.90 11.94
N PRO A 34 -4.55 -4.71 12.03
CA PRO A 34 -4.08 -3.61 12.87
C PRO A 34 -3.87 -4.00 14.34
N ALA A 35 -4.81 -4.75 14.92
CA ALA A 35 -4.69 -5.21 16.29
C ALA A 35 -3.48 -6.13 16.49
N ALA A 36 -3.20 -7.01 15.55
CA ALA A 36 -2.05 -7.91 15.62
C ALA A 36 -0.72 -7.15 15.55
N LEU A 37 -0.61 -6.11 14.69
CA LEU A 37 0.58 -5.27 14.67
C LEU A 37 0.73 -4.48 15.98
N ALA A 38 -0.36 -3.95 16.54
CA ALA A 38 -0.33 -3.23 17.80
C ALA A 38 0.19 -4.13 18.96
N GLU A 39 -0.23 -5.38 19.03
CA GLU A 39 0.29 -6.37 19.99
C GLU A 39 1.78 -6.64 19.80
N ILE A 40 2.24 -6.79 18.54
CA ILE A 40 3.67 -6.97 18.25
C ILE A 40 4.50 -5.76 18.72
N LEU A 41 3.97 -4.54 18.52
CA LEU A 41 4.63 -3.31 18.98
C LEU A 41 4.78 -3.25 20.51
N HIS A 42 3.81 -3.75 21.25
CA HIS A 42 3.88 -3.87 22.72
C HIS A 42 4.86 -4.95 23.16
N GLY A 43 5.08 -5.99 22.36
CA GLY A 43 5.95 -7.12 22.67
C GLY A 43 7.46 -6.84 22.56
N GLY A 44 7.87 -5.68 22.06
CA GLY A 44 9.25 -5.23 22.06
C GLY A 44 10.17 -5.79 20.95
N ASN A 45 9.63 -6.50 19.98
CA ASN A 45 10.37 -6.94 18.79
C ASN A 45 9.63 -6.55 17.49
N PRO A 46 9.56 -5.26 17.18
CA PRO A 46 8.79 -4.78 16.04
C PRO A 46 9.43 -5.18 14.71
N PRO A 47 8.63 -5.45 13.67
CA PRO A 47 9.12 -5.55 12.31
C PRO A 47 9.64 -4.19 11.82
N VAL A 48 10.32 -4.17 10.69
CA VAL A 48 10.59 -2.92 9.97
C VAL A 48 9.28 -2.41 9.37
N ILE A 49 8.80 -1.26 9.83
CA ILE A 49 7.52 -0.68 9.39
C ILE A 49 7.80 0.43 8.37
N LEU A 50 7.24 0.30 7.18
CA LEU A 50 7.43 1.25 6.09
C LEU A 50 6.11 1.94 5.73
N SER A 51 6.08 3.25 5.87
CA SER A 51 4.98 4.08 5.39
C SER A 51 5.21 4.40 3.90
N VAL A 52 4.42 3.78 3.03
CA VAL A 52 4.47 4.03 1.58
C VAL A 52 3.44 5.07 1.14
N ALA A 53 3.07 5.96 2.06
CA ALA A 53 2.15 7.06 1.87
C ALA A 53 2.85 8.34 1.37
N PHE A 54 2.05 9.33 1.00
CA PHE A 54 2.57 10.67 0.73
C PHE A 54 3.19 11.29 1.99
N PRO A 55 4.30 12.04 1.85
CA PRO A 55 5.05 12.60 3.00
C PRO A 55 4.21 13.44 3.96
N VAL A 56 3.18 14.13 3.47
CA VAL A 56 2.29 14.93 4.31
C VAL A 56 1.53 14.08 5.33
N LEU A 57 1.13 12.86 4.97
CA LEU A 57 0.44 11.94 5.87
C LEU A 57 1.39 11.42 6.95
N TYR A 58 2.59 11.02 6.55
CA TYR A 58 3.62 10.58 7.48
C TYR A 58 4.00 11.66 8.50
N ARG A 59 4.24 12.90 8.03
CA ARG A 59 4.57 14.03 8.92
C ARG A 59 3.45 14.41 9.87
N ASN A 60 2.20 14.16 9.53
CA ASN A 60 1.09 14.42 10.43
C ASN A 60 1.09 13.41 11.58
N LYS A 61 0.83 12.15 11.25
CA LYS A 61 0.87 11.03 12.18
C LYS A 61 1.27 9.75 11.46
N HIS A 62 2.04 8.90 12.11
CA HIS A 62 2.43 7.60 11.58
C HIS A 62 2.54 6.56 12.70
N ILE A 63 2.58 5.28 12.37
CA ILE A 63 2.80 4.19 13.32
C ILE A 63 4.17 4.41 13.97
N VAL A 64 4.25 4.20 15.28
CA VAL A 64 5.52 4.33 16.02
C VAL A 64 6.64 3.53 15.35
N HIS A 65 7.83 4.12 15.25
CA HIS A 65 9.02 3.55 14.58
C HIS A 65 8.88 3.32 13.07
N ALA A 66 7.80 3.76 12.42
CA ALA A 66 7.70 3.64 10.97
C ALA A 66 8.72 4.56 10.27
N ILE A 67 9.23 4.08 9.15
CA ILE A 67 10.14 4.80 8.26
C ILE A 67 9.34 5.32 7.06
N ALA A 68 9.54 6.58 6.67
CA ALA A 68 8.98 7.11 5.44
C ALA A 68 9.64 6.43 4.23
N ALA A 69 8.84 5.85 3.34
CA ALA A 69 9.30 5.04 2.21
C ALA A 69 8.35 5.13 1.00
N GLY A 70 7.88 6.32 0.70
CA GLY A 70 6.91 6.49 -0.38
C GLY A 70 6.71 7.93 -0.82
N PRO A 71 5.75 8.18 -1.72
CA PRO A 71 4.58 7.34 -2.07
C PRO A 71 4.88 6.24 -3.10
N GLY A 72 4.41 5.03 -2.83
CA GLY A 72 4.68 3.86 -3.69
C GLY A 72 4.09 3.93 -5.10
N SER A 73 3.17 4.84 -5.36
CA SER A 73 2.59 5.09 -6.70
C SER A 73 3.43 6.04 -7.57
N LYS A 74 4.55 6.53 -7.06
CA LYS A 74 5.42 7.47 -7.76
C LYS A 74 6.84 6.90 -7.89
N PRO A 75 7.52 7.14 -9.03
CA PRO A 75 8.90 6.68 -9.21
C PRO A 75 9.83 7.14 -8.10
N GLU A 76 9.73 8.40 -7.68
CA GLU A 76 10.54 8.99 -6.61
C GLU A 76 10.31 8.27 -5.28
N GLY A 77 9.05 7.92 -4.98
CA GLY A 77 8.70 7.19 -3.77
C GLY A 77 9.17 5.72 -3.81
N ILE A 78 9.21 5.09 -4.98
CA ILE A 78 9.83 3.78 -5.16
C ILE A 78 11.34 3.86 -4.93
N ASP A 79 12.00 4.93 -5.36
CA ASP A 79 13.42 5.13 -5.09
C ASP A 79 13.69 5.36 -3.59
N GLU A 80 12.80 6.09 -2.90
CA GLU A 80 12.86 6.23 -1.43
C GLU A 80 12.68 4.88 -0.74
N LEU A 81 11.73 4.07 -1.17
CA LEU A 81 11.52 2.71 -0.66
C LEU A 81 12.79 1.86 -0.80
N LYS A 82 13.40 1.85 -1.98
CA LYS A 82 14.64 1.10 -2.24
C LYS A 82 15.78 1.55 -1.35
N LYS A 83 15.91 2.87 -1.11
CA LYS A 83 16.92 3.43 -0.19
C LYS A 83 16.66 3.00 1.25
N ALA A 84 15.40 3.07 1.69
CA ALA A 84 15.00 2.70 3.06
C ALA A 84 15.34 1.24 3.40
N VAL A 85 15.31 0.34 2.43
CA VAL A 85 15.57 -1.09 2.63
C VAL A 85 16.93 -1.58 2.14
N ALA A 86 17.79 -0.67 1.64
CA ALA A 86 19.05 -1.04 0.96
C ALA A 86 19.98 -1.91 1.83
N ASN A 87 19.99 -1.68 3.13
CA ASN A 87 20.88 -2.36 4.09
C ASN A 87 20.18 -3.46 4.90
N LEU A 88 18.93 -3.80 4.58
CA LEU A 88 18.19 -4.85 5.27
C LEU A 88 18.55 -6.23 4.71
N ALA A 89 18.58 -7.23 5.60
CA ALA A 89 18.66 -8.63 5.20
C ALA A 89 17.39 -9.03 4.40
N LYS A 90 17.52 -9.93 3.43
CA LYS A 90 16.40 -10.29 2.55
C LYS A 90 15.29 -11.07 3.25
N ASP A 91 15.57 -11.62 4.40
CA ASP A 91 14.65 -12.27 5.33
C ASP A 91 14.17 -11.35 6.46
N ALA A 92 14.45 -10.04 6.40
CA ALA A 92 13.92 -9.09 7.36
C ALA A 92 12.38 -9.09 7.35
N ASP A 93 11.77 -9.07 8.55
CA ASP A 93 10.33 -8.96 8.70
C ASP A 93 9.90 -7.52 8.44
N ILE A 94 9.20 -7.30 7.35
CA ILE A 94 8.80 -5.97 6.88
C ILE A 94 7.27 -5.88 6.86
N VAL A 95 6.73 -4.78 7.38
CA VAL A 95 5.32 -4.41 7.25
C VAL A 95 5.20 -3.10 6.49
N ILE A 96 4.44 -3.10 5.41
CA ILE A 96 4.15 -1.88 4.65
C ILE A 96 2.71 -1.42 4.87
N TYR A 97 2.49 -0.10 4.88
CA TYR A 97 1.16 0.50 4.95
C TYR A 97 1.11 1.87 4.26
N CYS A 98 -0.08 2.30 3.86
CA CYS A 98 -0.30 3.65 3.35
C CYS A 98 -1.26 4.45 4.24
N GLY A 99 -2.47 3.95 4.45
CA GLY A 99 -3.44 4.53 5.39
C GLY A 99 -4.20 5.77 4.90
N CYS A 100 -4.02 6.21 3.66
CA CYS A 100 -4.79 7.32 3.08
C CYS A 100 -6.22 6.93 2.70
N CYS A 101 -6.45 5.65 2.48
CA CYS A 101 -7.70 5.08 1.94
C CYS A 101 -7.73 3.58 2.26
N PRO A 102 -8.88 2.91 2.04
CA PRO A 102 -8.94 1.46 2.16
C PRO A 102 -7.81 0.76 1.39
N MET A 103 -7.14 -0.20 2.02
CA MET A 103 -6.00 -0.92 1.44
C MET A 103 -6.32 -1.48 0.05
N VAL A 104 -7.53 -2.04 -0.13
CA VAL A 104 -7.99 -2.59 -1.42
C VAL A 104 -8.07 -1.56 -2.55
N LYS A 105 -8.15 -0.28 -2.25
CA LYS A 105 -8.20 0.84 -3.21
C LYS A 105 -6.88 1.63 -3.25
N CYS A 106 -5.93 1.29 -2.40
CA CYS A 106 -4.70 2.08 -2.24
C CYS A 106 -3.77 1.93 -3.45
N PRO A 107 -3.39 3.02 -4.13
CA PRO A 107 -2.49 2.96 -5.27
C PRO A 107 -1.02 2.75 -4.87
N ASN A 108 -0.66 2.98 -3.60
CA ASN A 108 0.72 2.99 -3.14
C ASN A 108 1.23 1.61 -2.70
N VAL A 109 0.36 0.79 -2.08
CA VAL A 109 0.78 -0.46 -1.42
C VAL A 109 1.21 -1.52 -2.44
N ARG A 110 0.44 -1.71 -3.54
CA ARG A 110 0.73 -2.74 -4.55
C ARG A 110 2.08 -2.56 -5.24
N PRO A 111 2.42 -1.37 -5.77
CA PRO A 111 3.74 -1.17 -6.37
C PRO A 111 4.87 -1.34 -5.37
N ALA A 112 4.71 -0.83 -4.14
CA ALA A 112 5.70 -1.00 -3.08
C ALA A 112 5.93 -2.48 -2.74
N TYR A 113 4.88 -3.27 -2.59
CA TYR A 113 4.97 -4.70 -2.33
C TYR A 113 5.73 -5.44 -3.44
N ARG A 114 5.35 -5.21 -4.72
CA ARG A 114 6.04 -5.81 -5.87
C ARG A 114 7.51 -5.43 -5.90
N THR A 115 7.84 -4.17 -5.67
CA THR A 115 9.23 -3.71 -5.61
C THR A 115 10.03 -4.47 -4.56
N LEU A 116 9.48 -4.67 -3.36
CA LEU A 116 10.16 -5.43 -2.32
C LEU A 116 10.36 -6.89 -2.71
N GLN A 117 9.37 -7.53 -3.34
CA GLN A 117 9.50 -8.89 -3.87
C GLN A 117 10.57 -8.97 -4.97
N GLU A 118 10.58 -8.04 -5.92
CA GLU A 118 11.59 -7.95 -6.99
C GLU A 118 13.00 -7.74 -6.43
N MET A 119 13.12 -7.06 -5.31
CA MET A 119 14.38 -6.91 -4.57
C MET A 119 14.78 -8.16 -3.78
N GLY A 120 13.93 -9.20 -3.74
CA GLY A 120 14.21 -10.48 -3.09
C GLY A 120 13.86 -10.54 -1.61
N PHE A 121 13.04 -9.63 -1.08
CA PHE A 121 12.54 -9.73 0.30
C PHE A 121 11.48 -10.83 0.40
N THR A 122 11.64 -11.72 1.38
CA THR A 122 10.81 -12.93 1.54
C THR A 122 9.74 -12.82 2.62
N HIS A 123 9.89 -11.90 3.57
CA HIS A 123 8.96 -11.71 4.69
C HIS A 123 8.35 -10.31 4.66
N VAL A 124 7.53 -10.04 3.63
CA VAL A 124 6.83 -8.77 3.47
C VAL A 124 5.34 -8.96 3.77
N ARG A 125 4.83 -8.19 4.72
CA ARG A 125 3.42 -8.17 5.10
C ARG A 125 2.80 -6.81 4.77
N VAL A 126 1.50 -6.82 4.50
CA VAL A 126 0.70 -5.61 4.24
C VAL A 126 -0.24 -5.40 5.40
N LEU A 127 -0.19 -4.22 6.03
CA LEU A 127 -1.15 -3.87 7.07
C LEU A 127 -2.54 -3.65 6.46
N ASN A 128 -3.52 -4.38 6.95
CA ASN A 128 -4.90 -4.21 6.56
C ASN A 128 -5.45 -2.91 7.15
N ILE A 129 -5.72 -1.93 6.30
CA ILE A 129 -6.42 -0.69 6.66
C ILE A 129 -7.74 -0.70 5.89
N PRO A 130 -8.84 -1.20 6.49
CA PRO A 130 -10.12 -1.32 5.80
C PRO A 130 -10.76 0.01 5.43
N THR A 131 -10.51 1.06 6.21
CA THR A 131 -11.11 2.39 6.03
C THR A 131 -10.03 3.46 5.84
N ASN A 132 -9.32 3.82 6.89
CA ASN A 132 -8.20 4.76 6.91
C ASN A 132 -7.50 4.70 8.28
N MET A 133 -6.33 5.34 8.40
CA MET A 133 -5.58 5.34 9.66
C MET A 133 -6.31 5.98 10.83
N ALA A 134 -7.19 6.96 10.60
CA ALA A 134 -7.93 7.59 11.69
C ALA A 134 -8.87 6.59 12.36
N GLU A 135 -9.61 5.82 11.56
CA GLU A 135 -10.59 4.84 12.04
C GLU A 135 -9.96 3.54 12.52
N ASP A 136 -8.96 3.04 11.79
CA ASP A 136 -8.46 1.68 11.97
C ASP A 136 -7.25 1.61 12.91
N TRP A 137 -6.61 2.76 13.20
CA TRP A 137 -5.42 2.83 14.04
C TRP A 137 -5.54 3.87 15.17
N TYR A 138 -5.69 5.17 14.83
CA TYR A 138 -5.61 6.24 15.83
C TYR A 138 -6.80 6.27 16.78
N SER A 139 -8.02 6.03 16.30
CA SER A 139 -9.23 5.96 17.18
C SER A 139 -9.19 4.79 18.16
N LYS A 140 -8.37 3.78 17.89
CA LYS A 140 -8.17 2.62 18.73
C LYS A 140 -7.01 2.78 19.74
N ASN A 141 -6.39 3.96 19.76
CA ASN A 141 -5.22 4.26 20.59
C ASN A 141 -4.05 3.28 20.38
N TYR A 142 -3.90 2.72 19.19
CA TYR A 142 -2.72 1.94 18.85
C TYR A 142 -1.47 2.83 18.74
N PRO A 143 -0.26 2.30 18.96
CA PRO A 143 0.95 3.10 19.08
C PRO A 143 1.23 3.95 17.83
N PHE A 144 1.33 5.25 17.99
CA PHE A 144 1.67 6.20 16.92
C PHE A 144 2.53 7.33 17.44
N GLU A 145 3.19 8.02 16.53
CA GLU A 145 3.91 9.26 16.79
C GLU A 145 3.57 10.32 15.76
N GLN A 146 3.80 11.59 16.13
CA GLN A 146 3.71 12.70 15.19
C GLN A 146 5.06 12.86 14.52
N GLY A 147 5.04 13.04 13.21
CA GLY A 147 6.26 13.30 12.49
C GLY A 147 6.86 14.63 12.95
N SER A 148 8.09 14.59 13.42
CA SER A 148 8.90 15.80 13.43
C SER A 148 9.09 16.26 11.98
N ALA A 149 9.06 17.56 11.74
CA ALA A 149 9.58 18.13 10.50
C ALA A 149 11.09 17.87 10.47
N ALA A 150 11.48 16.63 10.14
CA ALA A 150 12.88 16.34 9.87
C ALA A 150 13.22 17.08 8.57
N ASN A 151 13.97 18.15 8.71
CA ASN A 151 14.59 18.87 7.62
C ASN A 151 15.47 17.88 6.83
N HIS A 152 15.08 17.64 5.59
CA HIS A 152 15.96 17.08 4.56
C HIS A 152 16.17 18.12 3.49
#